data_67e47f58357937565ecb82666dd6685b
#
_entry.id   67e47f58357937565ecb82666dd6685b
#
_cell.length_a   1.000
_cell.length_b   1.000
_cell.length_c   1.000
_cell.angle_alpha   90.00
_cell.angle_beta   90.00
_cell.angle_gamma   90.00
#
_symmetry.space_group_name_H-M   'P 1'
#
loop_
_entity.id
_entity.type
_entity.pdbx_description
1 polymer ?
#
loop_
_entity_poly.entity_id
_entity_poly.type
_entity_poly.pdbx_seq_one_letter_code
_entity_poly.pdbx_strand_id
1 'polypeptide(L)'
;MFVLADIGFTTASGIGGDPIIGTTHIDALEAFEADPKTEGIVMISEIGGDAEERAAEYIKANVTKPVVGYVAGFTAPEGKTMGHAGAIVSGSSGTAQAKKEALEAAGVKVGKTPSEAANLMREIFANK
;
A
#
# COMPACT_ATOMS: atom_id res chain seq x y z
N MET A 1 0.47 -15.17 -0.52
CA MET A 1 -0.95 -15.03 -0.90
C MET A 1 -1.15 -14.84 -2.41
N PHE A 2 -0.47 -13.88 -3.04
CA PHE A 2 -0.61 -13.63 -4.49
C PHE A 2 -0.18 -14.82 -5.34
N VAL A 3 0.96 -15.44 -5.03
CA VAL A 3 1.44 -16.66 -5.71
C VAL A 3 0.42 -17.80 -5.58
N LEU A 4 -0.15 -17.99 -4.40
CA LEU A 4 -1.20 -19.00 -4.18
C LEU A 4 -2.52 -18.68 -4.91
N ALA A 5 -2.74 -17.42 -5.24
CA ALA A 5 -3.88 -16.97 -6.05
C ALA A 5 -3.61 -16.98 -7.55
N ASP A 6 -2.46 -17.54 -7.98
CA ASP A 6 -2.01 -17.60 -9.37
C ASP A 6 -1.85 -16.23 -10.03
N ILE A 7 -1.35 -15.27 -9.25
CA ILE A 7 -1.03 -13.92 -9.73
C ILE A 7 0.49 -13.81 -9.87
N GLY A 8 0.96 -13.54 -11.09
CA GLY A 8 2.38 -13.34 -11.38
C GLY A 8 2.89 -11.97 -10.95
N PHE A 9 4.22 -11.85 -10.87
CA PHE A 9 4.90 -10.61 -10.52
C PHE A 9 5.74 -10.13 -11.69
N THR A 10 5.64 -8.84 -11.99
CA THR A 10 6.60 -8.15 -12.88
C THR A 10 7.77 -7.61 -12.07
N THR A 11 7.50 -6.99 -10.95
CA THR A 11 8.50 -6.39 -10.06
C THR A 11 8.01 -6.43 -8.61
N ALA A 12 8.91 -6.65 -7.68
CA ALA A 12 8.68 -6.46 -6.24
C ALA A 12 9.80 -5.57 -5.69
N SER A 13 9.43 -4.51 -4.98
CA SER A 13 10.37 -3.55 -4.40
C SER A 13 10.07 -3.32 -2.93
N GLY A 14 11.10 -3.27 -2.12
CA GLY A 14 11.02 -2.81 -0.73
C GLY A 14 11.30 -1.30 -0.66
N ILE A 15 10.61 -0.62 0.25
CA ILE A 15 10.78 0.81 0.52
C ILE A 15 11.22 0.97 1.97
N GLY A 16 12.27 1.76 2.20
CA GLY A 16 12.78 2.01 3.53
C GLY A 16 11.85 2.88 4.38
N GLY A 17 11.99 2.80 5.69
CA GLY A 17 11.23 3.59 6.65
C GLY A 17 12.05 4.66 7.39
N ASP A 18 13.29 4.87 7.00
CA ASP A 18 14.16 5.90 7.59
C ASP A 18 13.76 7.31 7.12
N PRO A 19 14.14 8.37 7.86
CA PRO A 19 13.87 9.76 7.45
C PRO A 19 14.42 10.12 6.08
N ILE A 20 15.51 9.49 5.67
CA ILE A 20 16.13 9.66 4.33
C ILE A 20 16.11 8.30 3.64
N ILE A 21 15.20 8.15 2.67
CA ILE A 21 15.04 6.93 1.88
C ILE A 21 15.42 7.19 0.41
N GLY A 22 15.95 6.16 -0.26
CA GLY A 22 16.35 6.26 -1.66
C GLY A 22 15.18 6.25 -2.63
N THR A 23 14.17 5.41 -2.36
CA THR A 23 12.97 5.26 -3.19
C THR A 23 11.73 5.45 -2.33
N THR A 24 10.81 6.32 -2.77
CA THR A 24 9.53 6.56 -2.12
C THR A 24 8.42 5.71 -2.74
N HIS A 25 7.26 5.64 -2.09
CA HIS A 25 6.06 5.04 -2.69
C HIS A 25 5.71 5.70 -4.03
N ILE A 26 5.85 7.04 -4.12
CA ILE A 26 5.55 7.78 -5.34
C ILE A 26 6.50 7.40 -6.47
N ASP A 27 7.79 7.29 -6.20
CA ASP A 27 8.78 6.84 -7.21
C ASP A 27 8.45 5.46 -7.76
N ALA A 28 8.07 4.52 -6.88
CA ALA A 28 7.68 3.17 -7.27
C ALA A 28 6.37 3.16 -8.07
N LEU A 29 5.37 3.94 -7.65
CA LEU A 29 4.10 4.07 -8.36
C LEU A 29 4.29 4.64 -9.76
N GLU A 30 5.12 5.66 -9.91
CA GLU A 30 5.48 6.25 -11.22
C GLU A 30 6.11 5.21 -12.14
N ALA A 31 7.08 4.46 -11.63
CA ALA A 31 7.75 3.41 -12.40
C ALA A 31 6.79 2.29 -12.81
N PHE A 32 5.90 1.85 -11.91
CA PHE A 32 4.93 0.79 -12.20
C PHE A 32 3.82 1.25 -13.16
N GLU A 33 3.38 2.49 -13.04
CA GLU A 33 2.42 3.06 -14.00
C GLU A 33 3.01 3.11 -15.42
N ALA A 34 4.29 3.44 -15.55
CA ALA A 34 4.99 3.50 -16.82
C ALA A 34 5.34 2.12 -17.40
N ASP A 35 5.39 1.06 -16.60
CA ASP A 35 5.77 -0.28 -17.06
C ASP A 35 4.64 -0.96 -17.83
N PRO A 36 4.79 -1.23 -19.14
CA PRO A 36 3.74 -1.85 -19.94
C PRO A 36 3.42 -3.30 -19.56
N LYS A 37 4.29 -3.96 -18.78
CA LYS A 37 4.07 -5.33 -18.30
C LYS A 37 3.33 -5.39 -16.97
N THR A 38 3.26 -4.28 -16.24
CA THR A 38 2.56 -4.18 -14.96
C THR A 38 1.09 -3.86 -15.20
N GLU A 39 0.20 -4.77 -14.85
CA GLU A 39 -1.25 -4.64 -15.06
C GLU A 39 -2.02 -4.18 -13.81
N GLY A 40 -1.42 -4.29 -12.65
CA GLY A 40 -1.96 -3.85 -11.36
C GLY A 40 -0.85 -3.67 -10.34
N ILE A 41 -1.12 -2.91 -9.31
CA ILE A 41 -0.15 -2.53 -8.28
C ILE A 41 -0.66 -2.96 -6.91
N VAL A 42 0.20 -3.56 -6.12
CA VAL A 42 -0.09 -3.87 -4.71
C VAL A 42 0.83 -3.04 -3.82
N MET A 43 0.23 -2.30 -2.92
CA MET A 43 0.93 -1.48 -1.93
C MET A 43 0.77 -2.11 -0.54
N ILE A 44 1.88 -2.50 0.06
CA ILE A 44 1.91 -3.11 1.40
C ILE A 44 2.57 -2.12 2.35
N SER A 45 1.87 -1.77 3.39
CA SER A 45 2.21 -0.70 4.30
C SER A 45 2.07 -1.12 5.76
N GLU A 46 2.56 -0.27 6.64
CA GLU A 46 2.40 -0.39 8.09
C GLU A 46 2.00 0.95 8.70
N ILE A 47 1.71 0.96 9.98
CA ILE A 47 1.43 2.17 10.76
C ILE A 47 2.66 3.09 10.83
N GLY A 48 2.41 4.37 11.06
CA GLY A 48 3.44 5.41 11.24
C GLY A 48 3.66 6.27 9.99
N GLY A 49 4.05 7.51 10.21
CA GLY A 49 4.28 8.48 9.13
C GLY A 49 3.04 8.81 8.30
N ASP A 50 3.27 9.51 7.19
CA ASP A 50 2.24 10.01 6.27
C ASP A 50 2.49 9.62 4.81
N ALA A 51 3.43 8.70 4.56
CA ALA A 51 3.86 8.36 3.20
C ALA A 51 2.72 7.77 2.36
N GLU A 52 1.82 7.02 2.97
CA GLU A 52 0.69 6.38 2.30
C GLU A 52 -0.40 7.40 1.94
N GLU A 53 -0.61 8.42 2.76
CA GLU A 53 -1.54 9.51 2.48
C GLU A 53 -1.06 10.31 1.26
N ARG A 54 0.24 10.62 1.20
CA ARG A 54 0.85 11.27 0.02
C ARG A 54 0.79 10.37 -1.21
N ALA A 55 1.02 9.08 -1.05
CA ALA A 55 0.87 8.10 -2.13
C ALA A 55 -0.58 8.04 -2.63
N ALA A 56 -1.57 8.11 -1.74
CA ALA A 56 -2.98 8.14 -2.10
C ALA A 56 -3.34 9.34 -2.98
N GLU A 57 -2.85 10.53 -2.64
CA GLU A 57 -3.02 11.73 -3.48
C GLU A 57 -2.40 11.56 -4.87
N TYR A 58 -1.20 10.99 -4.93
CA TYR A 58 -0.53 10.71 -6.20
C TYR A 58 -1.30 9.68 -7.04
N ILE A 59 -1.78 8.60 -6.43
CA ILE A 59 -2.59 7.57 -7.11
C ILE A 59 -3.83 8.19 -7.73
N LYS A 60 -4.55 8.99 -6.96
CA LYS A 60 -5.77 9.66 -7.43
C LYS A 60 -5.53 10.54 -8.66
N ALA A 61 -4.39 11.21 -8.72
CA ALA A 61 -4.07 12.17 -9.78
C ALA A 61 -3.39 11.53 -10.99
N ASN A 62 -2.62 10.45 -10.83
CA ASN A 62 -1.67 10.01 -11.85
C ASN A 62 -1.74 8.53 -12.21
N VAL A 63 -2.33 7.67 -11.37
CA VAL A 63 -2.32 6.22 -11.61
C VAL A 63 -3.63 5.77 -12.24
N THR A 64 -3.52 5.12 -13.39
CA THR A 64 -4.68 4.59 -14.15
C THR A 64 -4.90 3.10 -13.91
N LYS A 65 -3.85 2.39 -13.48
CA LYS A 65 -3.88 0.95 -13.20
C LYS A 65 -4.60 0.69 -11.87
N PRO A 66 -5.24 -0.49 -11.72
CA PRO A 66 -5.84 -0.85 -10.44
C PRO A 66 -4.79 -0.96 -9.34
N VAL A 67 -5.09 -0.39 -8.18
CA VAL A 67 -4.24 -0.46 -6.98
C VAL A 67 -5.00 -1.13 -5.86
N VAL A 68 -4.36 -2.10 -5.23
CA VAL A 68 -4.85 -2.76 -4.01
C VAL A 68 -3.87 -2.47 -2.88
N GLY A 69 -4.38 -2.15 -1.71
CA GLY A 69 -3.60 -1.85 -0.53
C GLY A 69 -3.78 -2.88 0.59
N TYR A 70 -2.77 -3.00 1.40
CA TYR A 70 -2.82 -3.66 2.71
C TYR A 70 -2.03 -2.81 3.70
N VAL A 71 -2.62 -2.54 4.85
CA VAL A 71 -1.96 -1.80 5.95
C VAL A 71 -1.89 -2.70 7.17
N ALA A 72 -0.69 -3.00 7.64
CA ALA A 72 -0.48 -3.74 8.88
C ALA A 72 -0.65 -2.83 10.10
N GLY A 73 -1.14 -3.39 11.20
CA GLY A 73 -1.14 -2.69 12.49
C GLY A 73 -2.49 -2.13 12.95
N PHE A 74 -3.63 -2.64 12.46
CA PHE A 74 -4.96 -2.21 12.94
C PHE A 74 -5.17 -2.40 14.44
N THR A 75 -4.45 -3.32 15.06
CA THR A 75 -4.53 -3.61 16.51
C THR A 75 -3.35 -3.04 17.29
N ALA A 76 -2.50 -2.23 16.66
CA ALA A 76 -1.33 -1.65 17.31
C ALA A 76 -1.74 -0.63 18.37
N PRO A 77 -1.23 -0.73 19.60
CA PRO A 77 -1.50 0.26 20.65
C PRO A 77 -0.77 1.57 20.35
N GLU A 78 -1.40 2.66 20.74
CA GLU A 78 -0.82 4.00 20.62
C GLU A 78 0.51 4.12 21.39
N GLY A 79 1.48 4.81 20.81
CA GLY A 79 2.76 5.13 21.44
C GLY A 79 3.75 3.96 21.54
N LYS A 80 3.41 2.79 21.01
CA LYS A 80 4.29 1.61 20.99
C LYS A 80 4.87 1.37 19.60
N THR A 81 6.19 1.19 19.53
CA THR A 81 6.84 0.74 18.30
C THR A 81 6.55 -0.73 18.04
N MET A 82 6.15 -1.05 16.81
CA MET A 82 5.77 -2.41 16.41
C MET A 82 6.85 -3.05 15.52
N GLY A 83 8.00 -3.38 16.14
CA GLY A 83 9.11 -4.06 15.49
C GLY A 83 10.08 -3.16 14.70
N HIS A 84 9.72 -1.91 14.47
CA HIS A 84 10.49 -0.93 13.71
C HIS A 84 10.24 0.47 14.29
N ALA A 85 11.27 1.32 14.39
CA ALA A 85 11.15 2.63 15.03
C ALA A 85 10.12 3.55 14.37
N GLY A 86 9.95 3.45 13.05
CA GLY A 86 8.94 4.20 12.30
C GLY A 86 7.53 3.62 12.38
N ALA A 87 7.36 2.38 12.83
CA ALA A 87 6.07 1.71 12.96
C ALA A 87 5.43 2.06 14.31
N ILE A 88 5.06 3.32 14.47
CA ILE A 88 4.47 3.87 15.69
C ILE A 88 3.27 4.76 15.37
N VAL A 89 2.21 4.62 16.14
CA VAL A 89 1.05 5.51 16.09
C VAL A 89 1.27 6.64 17.10
N SER A 90 1.21 7.88 16.63
CA SER A 90 1.31 9.09 17.45
C SER A 90 -0.01 9.86 17.36
N GLY A 91 -0.82 9.77 18.39
CA GLY A 91 -2.15 10.39 18.41
C GLY A 91 -3.06 9.80 17.32
N SER A 92 -3.75 10.64 16.56
CA SER A 92 -4.66 10.22 15.49
C SER A 92 -3.97 10.03 14.12
N SER A 93 -2.70 10.42 14.00
CA SER A 93 -1.97 10.31 12.73
C SER A 93 -1.21 8.99 12.63
N GLY A 94 -1.03 8.51 11.41
CA GLY A 94 -0.27 7.29 11.12
C GLY A 94 -0.95 5.99 11.56
N THR A 95 -2.24 6.03 11.89
CA THR A 95 -3.01 4.82 12.22
C THR A 95 -3.30 4.01 10.96
N ALA A 96 -3.44 2.70 11.09
CA ALA A 96 -3.85 1.84 9.97
C ALA A 96 -5.22 2.27 9.42
N GLN A 97 -6.13 2.70 10.28
CA GLN A 97 -7.46 3.17 9.86
C GLN A 97 -7.36 4.46 9.02
N ALA A 98 -6.59 5.45 9.46
CA ALA A 98 -6.41 6.70 8.72
C ALA A 98 -5.79 6.45 7.33
N LYS A 99 -4.77 5.60 7.26
CA LYS A 99 -4.14 5.21 5.99
C LYS A 99 -5.10 4.48 5.07
N LYS A 100 -5.88 3.55 5.60
CA LYS A 100 -6.93 2.84 4.85
C LYS A 100 -7.93 3.82 4.26
N GLU A 101 -8.46 4.75 5.05
CA GLU A 101 -9.43 5.75 4.60
C GLU A 101 -8.86 6.65 3.49
N ALA A 102 -7.62 7.11 3.65
CA ALA A 102 -6.95 7.92 2.63
C ALA A 102 -6.78 7.15 1.30
N LEU A 103 -6.36 5.90 1.36
CA LEU A 103 -6.20 5.04 0.19
C LEU A 103 -7.55 4.76 -0.49
N GLU A 104 -8.58 4.43 0.28
CA GLU A 104 -9.92 4.19 -0.26
C GLU A 104 -10.53 5.44 -0.91
N ALA A 105 -10.30 6.62 -0.35
CA ALA A 105 -10.70 7.90 -0.93
C ALA A 105 -10.01 8.20 -2.28
N ALA A 106 -8.86 7.58 -2.52
CA ALA A 106 -8.13 7.64 -3.78
C ALA A 106 -8.52 6.54 -4.80
N GLY A 107 -9.48 5.68 -4.46
CA GLY A 107 -9.93 4.59 -5.31
C GLY A 107 -9.16 3.27 -5.13
N VAL A 108 -8.28 3.18 -4.14
CA VAL A 108 -7.57 1.95 -3.79
C VAL A 108 -8.50 1.02 -3.01
N LYS A 109 -8.53 -0.25 -3.38
CA LYS A 109 -9.22 -1.27 -2.57
C LYS A 109 -8.27 -1.79 -1.51
N VAL A 110 -8.64 -1.65 -0.24
CA VAL A 110 -7.78 -2.01 0.89
C VAL A 110 -8.28 -3.26 1.59
N GLY A 111 -7.45 -4.31 1.62
CA GLY A 111 -7.69 -5.52 2.37
C GLY A 111 -7.25 -5.37 3.84
N LYS A 112 -8.00 -5.99 4.75
CA LYS A 112 -7.64 -6.03 6.18
C LYS A 112 -6.65 -7.14 6.50
N THR A 113 -6.46 -8.07 5.58
CA THR A 113 -5.49 -9.17 5.67
C THR A 113 -4.76 -9.32 4.33
N PRO A 114 -3.56 -9.95 4.32
CA PRO A 114 -2.87 -10.26 3.08
C PRO A 114 -3.71 -11.12 2.12
N SER A 115 -4.48 -12.05 2.64
CA SER A 115 -5.38 -12.90 1.83
C SER A 115 -6.49 -12.10 1.18
N GLU A 116 -7.09 -11.16 1.91
CA GLU A 116 -8.13 -10.28 1.37
C GLU A 116 -7.57 -9.38 0.26
N ALA A 117 -6.37 -8.81 0.44
CA ALA A 117 -5.71 -8.03 -0.60
C ALA A 117 -5.48 -8.84 -1.88
N ALA A 118 -5.03 -10.09 -1.76
CA ALA A 118 -4.85 -10.97 -2.91
C ALA A 118 -6.19 -11.29 -3.60
N ASN A 119 -7.25 -11.53 -2.84
CA ASN A 119 -8.57 -11.78 -3.40
C ASN A 119 -9.14 -10.56 -4.13
N LEU A 120 -8.97 -9.35 -3.57
CA LEU A 120 -9.38 -8.11 -4.22
C LEU A 120 -8.70 -7.93 -5.60
N MET A 121 -7.41 -8.19 -5.69
CA MET A 121 -6.70 -8.09 -6.96
C MET A 121 -7.17 -9.16 -7.94
N ARG A 122 -7.40 -10.38 -7.49
CA ARG A 122 -7.93 -11.47 -8.32
C ARG A 122 -9.32 -11.13 -8.87
N GLU A 123 -10.19 -10.54 -8.07
CA GLU A 123 -11.51 -10.08 -8.52
C GLU A 123 -11.41 -8.99 -9.58
N ILE A 124 -10.49 -8.04 -9.42
CA ILE A 124 -10.23 -6.99 -10.41
C ILE A 124 -9.83 -7.60 -11.74
N PHE A 125 -8.91 -8.57 -11.74
CA PHE A 125 -8.47 -9.21 -12.99
C PHE A 125 -9.54 -10.12 -13.60
N ALA A 126 -10.37 -10.76 -12.80
CA ALA A 126 -11.48 -11.58 -13.30
C ALA A 126 -12.57 -10.76 -14.00
N ASN A 127 -12.69 -9.47 -13.68
CA ASN A 127 -13.69 -8.54 -14.25
C ASN A 127 -13.13 -7.66 -15.39
N LYS A 128 -11.94 -7.96 -15.86
CA LYS A 128 -11.33 -7.29 -17.02
C LYS A 128 -11.86 -7.83 -18.34
#